data_4baf02dcf0dc312612dd795a22a3405b
#
_entry.id   4baf02dcf0dc312612dd795a22a3405b
#
_cell.length_a   1.000
_cell.length_b   1.000
_cell.length_c   1.000
_cell.angle_alpha   90.00
_cell.angle_beta   90.00
_cell.angle_gamma   90.00
#
_symmetry.space_group_name_H-M   'P 1'
#
loop_
_entity.id
_entity.type
_entity.pdbx_description
1 polymer ?
#
loop_
_entity_poly.entity_id
_entity_poly.type
_entity_poly.pdbx_seq_one_letter_code
_entity_poly.pdbx_strand_id
1 'polypeptide(L)'
;VLFLYTVLVVCCAILLVAGVIEQRRHFTNLEHIPTRVLVNGIRGKSSITRLCAGALRGGGLTTVAKTTGTAARFIHPDATEEPVYRKFGIANVVEQIGIVRRAAAYNPDALVIECMAVMPALQEINQSKLIRSTIGVLCNVREDHLAEMGPTLDDVARSLSRSMPEGGICVTAEKDRYAILKEEADARDCQLIYADPESVTDEELRGFSWFTFKENVAIALTVAELLGVERETALQGMYDAPPDPGVLSVERYATEDGKKLRFANVFAANDPESTLMNINQLLDLGAIHRPLNVVINCRPDRVERNGQMGEIIPDLQPEKVFVIGHPAKSAIDAIPAEWRSRAVDLGGDRRDPEEFMGQMLAQLGPDSSLVAIGNIHGQGELLLEHLAELPADESEEPAAPALAATAAPGNPAETMQLYVPRIDPYQHYPEAYEERYTAPVQVPQAAYGTHEMYAPPHTPEPHPPQHQPAEPYVPAQAHEPYVLEQAHQPYALEQARPPQEPQQPRPDRPRGMFEPRVPPAQHAADDHQQWHSPGEPR
;
A
#
# COMPACT_ATOMS: atom_id res chain seq x y z
N VAL A 1 -29.39 -18.38 39.59
CA VAL A 1 -29.84 -18.12 38.20
C VAL A 1 -30.24 -16.66 38.06
N LEU A 2 -31.16 -16.10 38.86
CA LEU A 2 -31.62 -14.70 38.77
C LEU A 2 -30.45 -13.69 38.87
N PHE A 3 -29.53 -13.88 39.82
CA PHE A 3 -28.33 -13.05 39.99
C PHE A 3 -27.47 -12.99 38.72
N LEU A 4 -27.24 -14.14 38.06
CA LEU A 4 -26.44 -14.22 36.83
C LEU A 4 -27.12 -13.45 35.70
N TYR A 5 -28.42 -13.57 35.52
CA TYR A 5 -29.18 -12.80 34.54
C TYR A 5 -29.11 -11.29 34.80
N THR A 6 -29.23 -10.89 36.09
CA THR A 6 -29.10 -9.47 36.46
C THR A 6 -27.72 -8.91 36.11
N VAL A 7 -26.65 -9.64 36.45
CA VAL A 7 -25.28 -9.25 36.10
C VAL A 7 -25.11 -9.14 34.57
N LEU A 8 -25.61 -10.12 33.82
CA LEU A 8 -25.52 -10.11 32.36
C LEU A 8 -26.23 -8.88 31.76
N VAL A 9 -27.48 -8.61 32.20
CA VAL A 9 -28.25 -7.45 31.72
C VAL A 9 -27.55 -6.14 32.06
N VAL A 10 -27.02 -5.99 33.27
CA VAL A 10 -26.27 -4.79 33.69
C VAL A 10 -25.00 -4.63 32.85
N CYS A 11 -24.22 -5.69 32.61
CA CYS A 11 -23.03 -5.63 31.76
C CYS A 11 -23.39 -5.25 30.32
N CYS A 12 -24.45 -5.85 29.75
CA CYS A 12 -24.91 -5.51 28.41
C CYS A 12 -25.38 -4.05 28.33
N ALA A 13 -26.07 -3.54 29.31
CA ALA A 13 -26.51 -2.15 29.38
C ALA A 13 -25.31 -1.18 29.44
N ILE A 14 -24.29 -1.49 30.26
CA ILE A 14 -23.07 -0.70 30.35
C ILE A 14 -22.33 -0.67 29.00
N LEU A 15 -22.16 -1.82 28.36
CA LEU A 15 -21.51 -1.92 27.05
C LEU A 15 -22.27 -1.15 25.97
N LEU A 16 -23.60 -1.24 25.98
CA LEU A 16 -24.44 -0.49 25.03
C LEU A 16 -24.32 1.01 25.24
N VAL A 17 -24.39 1.49 26.49
CA VAL A 17 -24.19 2.92 26.79
C VAL A 17 -22.79 3.38 26.40
N ALA A 18 -21.75 2.59 26.71
CA ALA A 18 -20.37 2.91 26.30
C ALA A 18 -20.24 2.99 24.78
N GLY A 19 -20.82 2.05 24.04
CA GLY A 19 -20.83 2.05 22.57
C GLY A 19 -21.56 3.28 22.00
N VAL A 20 -22.70 3.68 22.56
CA VAL A 20 -23.41 4.89 22.13
C VAL A 20 -22.58 6.15 22.40
N ILE A 21 -21.89 6.23 23.55
CA ILE A 21 -21.01 7.35 23.86
C ILE A 21 -19.84 7.42 22.89
N GLU A 22 -19.20 6.27 22.61
CA GLU A 22 -18.09 6.20 21.65
C GLU A 22 -18.53 6.64 20.25
N GLN A 23 -19.66 6.12 19.77
CA GLN A 23 -20.22 6.50 18.47
C GLN A 23 -20.53 8.00 18.38
N ARG A 24 -21.15 8.58 19.40
CA ARG A 24 -21.44 10.02 19.44
C ARG A 24 -20.15 10.84 19.39
N ARG A 25 -19.14 10.47 20.21
CA ARG A 25 -17.83 11.13 20.19
C ARG A 25 -17.17 11.02 18.84
N HIS A 26 -17.24 9.87 18.20
CA HIS A 26 -16.69 9.67 16.87
C HIS A 26 -17.34 10.59 15.84
N PHE A 27 -18.67 10.68 15.83
CA PHE A 27 -19.38 11.58 14.91
C PHE A 27 -19.08 13.04 15.19
N THR A 28 -18.99 13.47 16.44
CA THR A 28 -18.54 14.82 16.79
C THR A 28 -17.11 15.08 16.26
N ASN A 29 -16.19 14.14 16.36
CA ASN A 29 -14.84 14.28 15.79
C ASN A 29 -14.89 14.44 14.26
N LEU A 30 -15.77 13.72 13.56
CA LEU A 30 -15.94 13.86 12.11
C LEU A 30 -16.50 15.24 11.73
N GLU A 31 -17.42 15.81 12.54
CA GLU A 31 -17.98 17.13 12.35
C GLU A 31 -16.93 18.25 12.48
N HIS A 32 -15.87 18.03 13.27
CA HIS A 32 -14.75 18.96 13.39
C HIS A 32 -13.77 18.91 12.19
N ILE A 33 -13.98 18.01 11.24
CA ILE A 33 -13.15 17.85 10.06
C ILE A 33 -14.03 18.10 8.83
N PRO A 34 -14.10 19.34 8.31
CA PRO A 34 -15.05 19.69 7.26
C PRO A 34 -14.82 18.93 5.95
N THR A 35 -13.54 18.76 5.55
CA THR A 35 -13.18 18.01 4.35
C THR A 35 -12.57 16.66 4.72
N ARG A 36 -13.15 15.61 4.21
CA ARG A 36 -12.66 14.24 4.43
C ARG A 36 -12.51 13.54 3.07
N VAL A 37 -11.26 13.33 2.67
CA VAL A 37 -10.89 12.66 1.42
C VAL A 37 -10.59 11.20 1.72
N LEU A 38 -11.36 10.27 1.19
CA LEU A 38 -11.12 8.82 1.30
C LEU A 38 -10.53 8.30 0.00
N VAL A 39 -9.27 7.86 0.06
CA VAL A 39 -8.54 7.35 -1.11
C VAL A 39 -8.62 5.82 -1.14
N ASN A 40 -9.23 5.26 -2.19
CA ASN A 40 -9.34 3.83 -2.44
C ASN A 40 -8.88 3.49 -3.87
N GLY A 41 -8.80 2.21 -4.19
CA GLY A 41 -8.31 1.67 -5.45
C GLY A 41 -7.35 0.53 -5.22
N ILE A 42 -6.82 -0.04 -6.28
CA ILE A 42 -5.90 -1.19 -6.15
C ILE A 42 -4.46 -0.70 -5.94
N ARG A 43 -3.95 0.21 -6.78
CA ARG A 43 -2.57 0.71 -6.73
C ARG A 43 -2.51 2.22 -6.53
N GLY A 44 -1.40 2.71 -5.98
CA GLY A 44 -1.14 4.14 -5.84
C GLY A 44 -1.84 4.84 -4.68
N LYS A 45 -2.63 4.14 -3.86
CA LYS A 45 -3.38 4.75 -2.74
C LYS A 45 -2.53 5.61 -1.82
N SER A 46 -1.41 5.07 -1.32
CA SER A 46 -0.53 5.80 -0.40
C SER A 46 0.11 7.02 -1.07
N SER A 47 0.57 6.87 -2.32
CA SER A 47 1.15 7.97 -3.10
C SER A 47 0.13 9.08 -3.34
N ILE A 48 -1.09 8.73 -3.79
CA ILE A 48 -2.17 9.72 -4.01
C ILE A 48 -2.59 10.38 -2.69
N THR A 49 -2.64 9.63 -1.58
CA THR A 49 -2.92 10.20 -0.25
C THR A 49 -1.89 11.27 0.12
N ARG A 50 -0.60 11.01 -0.14
CA ARG A 50 0.50 11.96 0.11
C ARG A 50 0.46 13.16 -0.83
N LEU A 51 0.22 12.94 -2.12
CA LEU A 51 0.08 14.00 -3.12
C LEU A 51 -1.10 14.93 -2.79
N CYS A 52 -2.29 14.38 -2.52
CA CYS A 52 -3.45 15.18 -2.11
C CYS A 52 -3.14 15.99 -0.83
N ALA A 53 -2.54 15.36 0.18
CA ALA A 53 -2.20 16.06 1.41
C ALA A 53 -1.14 17.14 1.19
N GLY A 54 -0.14 16.88 0.34
CA GLY A 54 0.88 17.86 -0.05
C GLY A 54 0.27 19.05 -0.78
N ALA A 55 -0.57 18.80 -1.79
CA ALA A 55 -1.27 19.83 -2.53
C ALA A 55 -2.11 20.75 -1.63
N LEU A 56 -2.87 20.15 -0.72
CA LEU A 56 -3.73 20.92 0.20
C LEU A 56 -2.91 21.73 1.20
N ARG A 57 -1.82 21.18 1.74
CA ARG A 57 -0.89 21.93 2.60
C ARG A 57 -0.22 23.07 1.87
N GLY A 58 0.22 22.86 0.61
CA GLY A 58 0.74 23.92 -0.26
C GLY A 58 -0.24 25.07 -0.40
N GLY A 59 -1.55 24.76 -0.52
CA GLY A 59 -2.65 25.73 -0.53
C GLY A 59 -2.98 26.37 0.82
N GLY A 60 -2.20 26.08 1.88
CA GLY A 60 -2.37 26.66 3.20
C GLY A 60 -3.45 25.98 4.07
N LEU A 61 -4.04 24.87 3.64
CA LEU A 61 -5.01 24.12 4.43
C LEU A 61 -4.30 23.29 5.50
N THR A 62 -4.76 23.39 6.74
CA THR A 62 -4.31 22.50 7.83
C THR A 62 -4.74 21.07 7.51
N THR A 63 -3.82 20.26 7.00
CA THR A 63 -4.14 18.94 6.46
C THR A 63 -3.44 17.83 7.22
N VAL A 64 -4.21 16.91 7.76
CA VAL A 64 -3.74 15.64 8.34
C VAL A 64 -3.93 14.55 7.31
N ALA A 65 -2.98 13.60 7.23
CA ALA A 65 -3.14 12.45 6.37
C ALA A 65 -2.79 11.13 7.06
N LYS A 66 -3.28 10.01 6.50
CA LYS A 66 -2.95 8.67 6.99
C LYS A 66 -2.87 7.69 5.83
N THR A 67 -1.72 7.03 5.70
CA THR A 67 -1.50 5.92 4.76
C THR A 67 -1.70 4.57 5.44
N THR A 68 -1.96 3.52 4.66
CA THR A 68 -2.16 2.16 5.19
C THR A 68 -1.15 1.15 4.70
N GLY A 69 -0.49 1.41 3.59
CA GLY A 69 0.40 0.50 2.87
C GLY A 69 1.38 -0.29 3.74
N THR A 70 2.47 -0.70 3.16
CA THR A 70 3.50 -1.52 3.79
C THR A 70 4.00 -0.94 5.12
N ALA A 71 4.16 0.39 5.16
CA ALA A 71 4.50 1.15 6.37
C ALA A 71 3.43 2.22 6.63
N ALA A 72 2.37 1.85 7.35
CA ALA A 72 1.29 2.78 7.68
C ALA A 72 1.83 4.01 8.45
N ARG A 73 1.52 5.22 7.97
CA ARG A 73 1.97 6.49 8.55
C ARG A 73 0.79 7.37 8.91
N PHE A 74 0.91 8.05 10.04
CA PHE A 74 0.11 9.22 10.36
C PHE A 74 0.95 10.45 10.04
N ILE A 75 0.45 11.32 9.18
CA ILE A 75 1.16 12.49 8.65
C ILE A 75 0.52 13.73 9.26
N HIS A 76 1.32 14.48 10.01
CA HIS A 76 0.91 15.68 10.72
C HIS A 76 0.71 16.89 9.78
N PRO A 77 0.08 17.99 10.24
CA PRO A 77 -0.08 19.19 9.42
C PRO A 77 1.23 19.81 8.93
N ASP A 78 2.32 19.64 9.66
CA ASP A 78 3.67 20.09 9.31
C ASP A 78 4.44 19.12 8.41
N ALA A 79 3.76 18.10 7.87
CA ALA A 79 4.31 17.02 7.05
C ALA A 79 5.25 16.04 7.78
N THR A 80 5.49 16.20 9.09
CA THR A 80 6.18 15.16 9.85
C THR A 80 5.34 13.89 9.95
N GLU A 81 5.99 12.75 10.11
CA GLU A 81 5.31 11.44 10.07
C GLU A 81 5.67 10.58 11.27
N GLU A 82 4.71 9.78 11.70
CA GLU A 82 4.96 8.72 12.66
C GLU A 82 4.30 7.40 12.24
N PRO A 83 4.90 6.26 12.61
CA PRO A 83 4.29 4.96 12.35
C PRO A 83 2.92 4.83 13.04
N VAL A 84 1.95 4.24 12.34
CA VAL A 84 0.67 3.85 12.95
C VAL A 84 0.88 2.59 13.78
N TYR A 85 0.87 2.73 15.11
CA TYR A 85 1.03 1.60 16.01
C TYR A 85 -0.20 0.69 16.01
N ARG A 86 0.00 -0.58 15.69
CA ARG A 86 -1.03 -1.63 15.70
C ARG A 86 -0.78 -2.61 16.84
N LYS A 87 -1.57 -2.48 17.91
CA LYS A 87 -1.41 -3.25 19.15
C LYS A 87 -1.30 -4.77 18.96
N PHE A 88 -1.94 -5.30 17.90
CA PHE A 88 -1.97 -6.74 17.61
C PHE A 88 -1.30 -7.10 16.27
N GLY A 89 -0.53 -6.18 15.68
CA GLY A 89 0.14 -6.41 14.39
C GLY A 89 -0.78 -6.50 13.16
N ILE A 90 -2.09 -6.61 13.36
CA ILE A 90 -3.08 -6.82 12.30
C ILE A 90 -3.80 -5.51 11.99
N ALA A 91 -3.88 -5.16 10.71
CA ALA A 91 -4.67 -4.05 10.23
C ALA A 91 -6.18 -4.31 10.45
N ASN A 92 -6.88 -3.35 11.03
CA ASN A 92 -8.32 -3.45 11.27
C ASN A 92 -8.99 -2.11 10.99
N VAL A 93 -10.12 -2.11 10.27
CA VAL A 93 -10.87 -0.89 9.92
C VAL A 93 -11.27 -0.06 11.15
N VAL A 94 -11.41 -0.68 12.33
CA VAL A 94 -11.73 0.01 13.58
C VAL A 94 -10.60 0.96 14.02
N GLU A 95 -9.36 0.78 13.57
CA GLU A 95 -8.25 1.73 13.85
C GLU A 95 -8.59 3.15 13.35
N GLN A 96 -9.44 3.28 12.32
CA GLN A 96 -9.83 4.57 11.77
C GLN A 96 -10.54 5.48 12.81
N ILE A 97 -11.24 4.91 13.79
CA ILE A 97 -11.86 5.67 14.90
C ILE A 97 -10.77 6.42 15.69
N GLY A 98 -9.67 5.74 15.99
CA GLY A 98 -8.52 6.32 16.68
C GLY A 98 -7.82 7.40 15.84
N ILE A 99 -7.68 7.14 14.54
CA ILE A 99 -7.08 8.09 13.58
C ILE A 99 -7.92 9.36 13.47
N VAL A 100 -9.24 9.23 13.27
CA VAL A 100 -10.16 10.39 13.20
C VAL A 100 -10.10 11.22 14.50
N ARG A 101 -10.09 10.55 15.67
CA ARG A 101 -9.96 11.25 16.96
C ARG A 101 -8.65 12.03 17.06
N ARG A 102 -7.53 11.46 16.59
CA ARG A 102 -6.24 12.16 16.56
C ARG A 102 -6.23 13.32 15.60
N ALA A 103 -6.74 13.10 14.39
CA ALA A 103 -6.86 14.14 13.38
C ALA A 103 -7.71 15.32 13.86
N ALA A 104 -8.87 15.06 14.46
CA ALA A 104 -9.77 16.09 14.99
C ALA A 104 -9.11 16.97 16.07
N ALA A 105 -8.12 16.47 16.81
CA ALA A 105 -7.38 17.26 17.80
C ALA A 105 -6.56 18.41 17.20
N TYR A 106 -6.27 18.36 15.90
CA TYR A 106 -5.60 19.45 15.17
C TYR A 106 -6.57 20.50 14.63
N ASN A 107 -7.90 20.28 14.73
CA ASN A 107 -8.93 21.07 14.06
C ASN A 107 -8.59 21.31 12.58
N PRO A 108 -8.35 20.27 11.78
CA PRO A 108 -7.84 20.41 10.43
C PRO A 108 -8.94 20.86 9.48
N ASP A 109 -8.55 21.56 8.42
CA ASP A 109 -9.43 21.86 7.29
C ASP A 109 -9.71 20.61 6.47
N ALA A 110 -8.73 19.68 6.40
CA ALA A 110 -8.84 18.45 5.63
C ALA A 110 -8.18 17.25 6.33
N LEU A 111 -8.81 16.08 6.18
CA LEU A 111 -8.24 14.76 6.47
C LEU A 111 -8.19 13.97 5.17
N VAL A 112 -7.00 13.59 4.73
CA VAL A 112 -6.79 12.66 3.60
C VAL A 112 -6.43 11.29 4.14
N ILE A 113 -7.29 10.31 3.92
CA ILE A 113 -7.14 8.99 4.55
C ILE A 113 -7.26 7.87 3.54
N GLU A 114 -6.30 6.95 3.57
CA GLU A 114 -6.30 5.77 2.71
C GLU A 114 -7.27 4.70 3.24
N CYS A 115 -8.07 4.12 2.34
CA CYS A 115 -8.93 2.98 2.63
C CYS A 115 -8.09 1.72 2.86
N MET A 116 -8.30 1.07 3.99
CA MET A 116 -7.61 -0.18 4.34
C MET A 116 -8.48 -1.42 4.17
N ALA A 117 -9.74 -1.24 3.81
CA ALA A 117 -10.69 -2.32 3.65
C ALA A 117 -10.54 -2.96 2.27
N VAL A 118 -10.52 -4.29 2.24
CA VAL A 118 -10.52 -5.08 1.00
C VAL A 118 -11.94 -5.56 0.68
N MET A 119 -12.62 -6.19 1.65
CA MET A 119 -13.97 -6.71 1.45
C MET A 119 -14.99 -5.58 1.18
N PRO A 120 -15.92 -5.73 0.21
CA PRO A 120 -16.91 -4.72 -0.15
C PRO A 120 -17.71 -4.20 1.04
N ALA A 121 -18.17 -5.08 1.92
CA ALA A 121 -18.91 -4.71 3.12
C ALA A 121 -18.09 -3.84 4.10
N LEU A 122 -16.77 -4.11 4.21
CA LEU A 122 -15.89 -3.32 5.06
C LEU A 122 -15.54 -1.97 4.41
N GLN A 123 -15.45 -1.90 3.08
CA GLN A 123 -15.30 -0.63 2.35
C GLN A 123 -16.52 0.27 2.57
N GLU A 124 -17.74 -0.29 2.50
CA GLU A 124 -19.00 0.40 2.79
C GLU A 124 -19.03 0.92 4.24
N ILE A 125 -18.67 0.09 5.22
CA ILE A 125 -18.60 0.49 6.63
C ILE A 125 -17.55 1.59 6.83
N ASN A 126 -16.37 1.44 6.20
CA ASN A 126 -15.31 2.45 6.30
C ASN A 126 -15.79 3.80 5.79
N GLN A 127 -16.48 3.83 4.64
CA GLN A 127 -17.07 5.04 4.08
C GLN A 127 -18.23 5.57 4.93
N SER A 128 -19.29 4.77 5.14
CA SER A 128 -20.58 5.27 5.66
C SER A 128 -20.58 5.49 7.17
N LYS A 129 -19.70 4.84 7.92
CA LYS A 129 -19.69 4.86 9.39
C LYS A 129 -18.41 5.44 9.99
N LEU A 130 -17.24 5.14 9.39
CA LEU A 130 -15.96 5.48 10.02
C LEU A 130 -15.38 6.79 9.52
N ILE A 131 -15.52 7.10 8.21
CA ILE A 131 -14.92 8.31 7.62
C ILE A 131 -15.99 9.31 7.17
N ARG A 132 -17.07 8.83 6.57
CA ARG A 132 -18.12 9.68 5.99
C ARG A 132 -17.51 10.74 5.07
N SER A 133 -16.70 10.28 4.09
CA SER A 133 -15.95 11.17 3.23
C SER A 133 -16.86 12.12 2.47
N THR A 134 -16.39 13.34 2.29
CA THR A 134 -17.02 14.37 1.44
C THR A 134 -16.52 14.27 0.01
N ILE A 135 -15.27 13.80 -0.14
CA ILE A 135 -14.63 13.52 -1.42
C ILE A 135 -14.11 12.08 -1.38
N GLY A 136 -14.51 11.26 -2.33
CA GLY A 136 -13.92 9.95 -2.60
C GLY A 136 -12.86 10.06 -3.68
N VAL A 137 -11.87 9.20 -3.64
CA VAL A 137 -10.90 8.99 -4.72
C VAL A 137 -10.85 7.51 -5.04
N LEU A 138 -11.05 7.16 -6.30
CA LEU A 138 -10.80 5.82 -6.85
C LEU A 138 -9.61 5.89 -7.80
N CYS A 139 -8.47 5.36 -7.35
CA CYS A 139 -7.21 5.47 -8.10
C CYS A 139 -7.28 4.75 -9.44
N ASN A 140 -7.58 3.45 -9.40
CA ASN A 140 -7.66 2.55 -10.55
C ASN A 140 -8.36 1.24 -10.17
N VAL A 141 -8.71 0.46 -11.20
CA VAL A 141 -9.22 -0.90 -11.11
C VAL A 141 -8.21 -1.83 -11.76
N ARG A 142 -7.59 -2.71 -10.96
CA ARG A 142 -6.58 -3.67 -11.39
C ARG A 142 -6.89 -5.03 -10.79
N GLU A 143 -6.20 -6.06 -11.26
CA GLU A 143 -6.33 -7.40 -10.73
C GLU A 143 -5.61 -7.52 -9.38
N ASP A 144 -6.38 -7.61 -8.30
CA ASP A 144 -5.91 -7.92 -6.94
C ASP A 144 -7.10 -8.31 -6.07
N HIS A 145 -6.87 -9.17 -5.08
CA HIS A 145 -7.90 -9.57 -4.11
C HIS A 145 -9.21 -10.10 -4.74
N LEU A 146 -9.09 -10.86 -5.83
CA LEU A 146 -10.26 -11.38 -6.57
C LEU A 146 -11.15 -12.28 -5.71
N ALA A 147 -10.57 -12.97 -4.73
CA ALA A 147 -11.33 -13.81 -3.80
C ALA A 147 -12.31 -13.00 -2.94
N GLU A 148 -11.95 -11.76 -2.59
CA GLU A 148 -12.75 -10.88 -1.73
C GLU A 148 -13.61 -9.90 -2.53
N MET A 149 -13.09 -9.38 -3.66
CA MET A 149 -13.76 -8.32 -4.43
C MET A 149 -14.62 -8.86 -5.58
N GLY A 150 -14.37 -10.09 -6.01
CA GLY A 150 -15.07 -10.73 -7.14
C GLY A 150 -14.11 -11.17 -8.25
N PRO A 151 -14.50 -12.18 -9.06
CA PRO A 151 -13.61 -12.86 -9.99
C PRO A 151 -13.24 -12.03 -11.23
N THR A 152 -13.95 -10.94 -11.52
CA THR A 152 -13.70 -10.09 -12.69
C THR A 152 -13.32 -8.67 -12.30
N LEU A 153 -12.65 -7.96 -13.21
CA LEU A 153 -12.33 -6.54 -12.99
C LEU A 153 -13.58 -5.66 -12.86
N ASP A 154 -14.68 -6.06 -13.47
CA ASP A 154 -15.97 -5.37 -13.30
C ASP A 154 -16.53 -5.54 -11.89
N ASP A 155 -16.35 -6.73 -11.28
CA ASP A 155 -16.71 -6.97 -9.89
C ASP A 155 -15.80 -6.17 -8.95
N VAL A 156 -14.50 -6.09 -9.26
CA VAL A 156 -13.55 -5.26 -8.52
C VAL A 156 -13.97 -3.78 -8.59
N ALA A 157 -14.38 -3.27 -9.76
CA ALA A 157 -14.88 -1.91 -9.91
C ALA A 157 -16.10 -1.66 -9.01
N ARG A 158 -17.10 -2.56 -9.03
CA ARG A 158 -18.29 -2.49 -8.17
C ARG A 158 -17.94 -2.59 -6.68
N SER A 159 -16.97 -3.43 -6.33
CA SER A 159 -16.47 -3.54 -4.96
C SER A 159 -15.84 -2.24 -4.48
N LEU A 160 -14.92 -1.67 -5.26
CA LEU A 160 -14.24 -0.42 -4.92
C LEU A 160 -15.22 0.76 -4.80
N SER A 161 -16.29 0.76 -5.61
CA SER A 161 -17.32 1.80 -5.58
C SER A 161 -18.09 1.87 -4.26
N ARG A 162 -17.99 0.82 -3.40
CA ARG A 162 -18.53 0.85 -2.04
C ARG A 162 -17.90 1.92 -1.15
N SER A 163 -16.72 2.42 -1.52
CA SER A 163 -16.06 3.53 -0.82
C SER A 163 -16.45 4.92 -1.33
N MET A 164 -17.27 5.02 -2.37
CA MET A 164 -17.79 6.32 -2.85
C MET A 164 -18.69 6.98 -1.80
N PRO A 165 -18.60 8.31 -1.61
CA PRO A 165 -19.50 9.02 -0.71
C PRO A 165 -20.95 9.00 -1.21
N GLU A 166 -21.90 9.09 -0.30
CA GLU A 166 -23.30 9.33 -0.61
C GLU A 166 -23.53 10.84 -0.71
N GLY A 167 -24.07 11.32 -1.83
CA GLY A 167 -24.35 12.73 -2.07
C GLY A 167 -23.11 13.63 -2.11
N GLY A 168 -21.92 13.04 -2.43
CA GLY A 168 -20.64 13.74 -2.45
C GLY A 168 -20.00 13.76 -3.84
N ILE A 169 -18.67 13.89 -3.87
CA ILE A 169 -17.88 13.90 -5.10
C ILE A 169 -16.90 12.71 -5.07
N CYS A 170 -16.73 12.02 -6.19
CA CYS A 170 -15.69 11.01 -6.36
C CYS A 170 -14.81 11.38 -7.56
N VAL A 171 -13.49 11.34 -7.38
CA VAL A 171 -12.49 11.63 -8.42
C VAL A 171 -11.83 10.33 -8.82
N THR A 172 -11.65 10.10 -10.12
CA THR A 172 -10.97 8.91 -10.65
C THR A 172 -10.21 9.23 -11.93
N ALA A 173 -9.09 8.52 -12.16
CA ALA A 173 -8.41 8.47 -13.45
C ALA A 173 -8.67 7.13 -14.18
N GLU A 174 -9.53 6.26 -13.63
CA GLU A 174 -9.89 4.98 -14.25
C GLU A 174 -10.75 5.23 -15.50
N LYS A 175 -10.25 4.81 -16.64
CA LYS A 175 -10.88 5.01 -17.94
C LYS A 175 -11.69 3.79 -18.41
N ASP A 176 -11.13 2.61 -18.26
CA ASP A 176 -11.67 1.40 -18.86
C ASP A 176 -12.97 0.95 -18.21
N ARG A 177 -13.11 1.15 -16.90
CA ARG A 177 -14.32 0.83 -16.12
C ARG A 177 -15.11 2.07 -15.72
N TYR A 178 -14.82 3.21 -16.34
CA TYR A 178 -15.49 4.46 -16.02
C TYR A 178 -17.03 4.37 -16.08
N ALA A 179 -17.57 3.63 -17.04
CA ALA A 179 -19.02 3.44 -17.18
C ALA A 179 -19.63 2.74 -15.96
N ILE A 180 -18.96 1.72 -15.41
CA ILE A 180 -19.40 0.99 -14.21
C ILE A 180 -19.29 1.91 -12.99
N LEU A 181 -18.16 2.61 -12.85
CA LEU A 181 -17.96 3.57 -11.75
C LEU A 181 -19.03 4.69 -11.79
N LYS A 182 -19.43 5.11 -12.98
CA LYS A 182 -20.47 6.14 -13.17
C LYS A 182 -21.86 5.63 -12.75
N GLU A 183 -22.20 4.39 -13.13
CA GLU A 183 -23.45 3.74 -12.71
C GLU A 183 -23.54 3.65 -11.18
N GLU A 184 -22.46 3.19 -10.53
CA GLU A 184 -22.39 3.06 -9.07
C GLU A 184 -22.40 4.43 -8.35
N ALA A 185 -21.78 5.45 -8.94
CA ALA A 185 -21.81 6.82 -8.43
C ALA A 185 -23.22 7.41 -8.51
N ASP A 186 -23.91 7.24 -9.64
CA ASP A 186 -25.29 7.70 -9.82
C ASP A 186 -26.25 7.03 -8.83
N ALA A 187 -26.06 5.75 -8.55
CA ALA A 187 -26.84 5.02 -7.54
C ALA A 187 -26.65 5.56 -6.11
N ARG A 188 -25.57 6.35 -5.86
CA ARG A 188 -25.22 6.94 -4.57
C ARG A 188 -25.45 8.46 -4.52
N ASP A 189 -26.04 9.03 -5.56
CA ASP A 189 -26.14 10.48 -5.72
C ASP A 189 -24.77 11.17 -5.62
N CYS A 190 -23.71 10.49 -6.11
CA CYS A 190 -22.33 10.91 -6.08
C CYS A 190 -21.92 11.48 -7.43
N GLN A 191 -21.34 12.68 -7.45
CA GLN A 191 -20.78 13.25 -8.68
C GLN A 191 -19.43 12.58 -8.98
N LEU A 192 -19.35 11.82 -10.08
CA LEU A 192 -18.08 11.26 -10.54
C LEU A 192 -17.36 12.24 -11.46
N ILE A 193 -16.12 12.58 -11.15
CA ILE A 193 -15.23 13.44 -11.94
C ILE A 193 -14.08 12.61 -12.48
N TYR A 194 -13.85 12.69 -13.78
CA TYR A 194 -12.67 12.09 -14.43
C TYR A 194 -11.51 13.07 -14.36
N ALA A 195 -10.43 12.66 -13.68
CA ALA A 195 -9.15 13.37 -13.68
C ALA A 195 -8.33 12.90 -14.87
N ASP A 196 -8.21 13.74 -15.89
CA ASP A 196 -7.52 13.40 -17.13
C ASP A 196 -6.00 13.40 -16.94
N PRO A 197 -5.31 12.25 -17.07
CA PRO A 197 -3.85 12.19 -16.98
C PRO A 197 -3.14 13.05 -18.01
N GLU A 198 -3.72 13.24 -19.20
CA GLU A 198 -3.12 14.05 -20.25
C GLU A 198 -3.11 15.56 -19.93
N SER A 199 -3.85 15.99 -18.91
CA SER A 199 -3.78 17.35 -18.38
C SER A 199 -2.46 17.64 -17.66
N VAL A 200 -1.69 16.62 -17.31
CA VAL A 200 -0.40 16.72 -16.60
C VAL A 200 0.73 16.70 -17.62
N THR A 201 1.51 17.76 -17.65
CA THR A 201 2.64 17.86 -18.58
C THR A 201 3.86 17.08 -18.06
N ASP A 202 4.77 16.74 -18.98
CA ASP A 202 6.02 16.08 -18.61
C ASP A 202 6.94 17.02 -17.80
N GLU A 203 6.79 18.34 -17.96
CA GLU A 203 7.51 19.33 -17.15
C GLU A 203 7.07 19.30 -15.69
N GLU A 204 5.76 19.21 -15.46
CA GLU A 204 5.20 19.06 -14.11
C GLU A 204 5.67 17.76 -13.46
N LEU A 205 5.79 16.65 -14.21
CA LEU A 205 6.32 15.39 -13.66
C LEU A 205 7.82 15.50 -13.30
N ARG A 206 8.61 16.28 -14.03
CA ARG A 206 10.04 16.50 -13.72
C ARG A 206 10.27 17.24 -12.40
N GLY A 207 9.27 17.94 -11.89
CA GLY A 207 9.36 18.61 -10.59
C GLY A 207 9.43 17.65 -9.41
N PHE A 208 9.03 16.38 -9.58
CA PHE A 208 9.11 15.38 -8.51
C PHE A 208 10.53 14.82 -8.37
N SER A 209 11.01 14.72 -7.13
CA SER A 209 12.28 14.07 -6.80
C SER A 209 12.16 12.53 -6.73
N TRP A 210 10.96 11.99 -6.96
CA TRP A 210 10.65 10.58 -6.90
C TRP A 210 9.66 10.21 -8.02
N PHE A 211 9.59 8.92 -8.33
CA PHE A 211 8.79 8.43 -9.45
C PHE A 211 7.29 8.47 -9.13
N THR A 212 6.52 9.13 -9.99
CA THR A 212 5.05 9.16 -9.90
C THR A 212 4.42 9.11 -11.30
N PHE A 213 3.14 8.84 -11.36
CA PHE A 213 2.37 8.70 -12.60
C PHE A 213 1.49 9.92 -12.84
N LYS A 214 1.22 10.24 -14.11
CA LYS A 214 0.31 11.33 -14.51
C LYS A 214 -1.07 11.18 -13.86
N GLU A 215 -1.59 9.96 -13.79
CA GLU A 215 -2.86 9.62 -13.14
C GLU A 215 -2.91 10.07 -11.69
N ASN A 216 -1.84 9.79 -10.93
CA ASN A 216 -1.78 10.14 -9.51
C ASN A 216 -1.76 11.66 -9.32
N VAL A 217 -1.00 12.37 -10.16
CA VAL A 217 -0.87 13.83 -10.12
C VAL A 217 -2.19 14.47 -10.56
N ALA A 218 -2.82 13.99 -11.65
CA ALA A 218 -4.11 14.50 -12.14
C ALA A 218 -5.20 14.37 -11.09
N ILE A 219 -5.29 13.23 -10.40
CA ILE A 219 -6.23 13.02 -9.28
C ILE A 219 -5.99 14.04 -8.17
N ALA A 220 -4.73 14.21 -7.74
CA ALA A 220 -4.41 15.13 -6.65
C ALA A 220 -4.66 16.60 -7.03
N LEU A 221 -4.38 16.99 -8.27
CA LEU A 221 -4.70 18.32 -8.81
C LEU A 221 -6.20 18.56 -8.82
N THR A 222 -6.99 17.59 -9.28
CA THR A 222 -8.46 17.69 -9.30
C THR A 222 -9.01 17.84 -7.87
N VAL A 223 -8.49 17.09 -6.90
CA VAL A 223 -8.88 17.24 -5.49
C VAL A 223 -8.51 18.62 -4.94
N ALA A 224 -7.33 19.14 -5.30
CA ALA A 224 -6.88 20.47 -4.90
C ALA A 224 -7.75 21.58 -5.48
N GLU A 225 -8.09 21.48 -6.77
CA GLU A 225 -8.98 22.42 -7.48
C GLU A 225 -10.39 22.45 -6.85
N LEU A 226 -10.94 21.29 -6.48
CA LEU A 226 -12.24 21.20 -5.79
C LEU A 226 -12.25 21.95 -4.44
N LEU A 227 -11.08 22.14 -3.84
CA LEU A 227 -10.91 22.86 -2.57
C LEU A 227 -10.33 24.26 -2.76
N GLY A 228 -10.29 24.77 -3.99
CA GLY A 228 -9.89 26.13 -4.32
C GLY A 228 -8.39 26.39 -4.26
N VAL A 229 -7.56 25.33 -4.32
CA VAL A 229 -6.11 25.48 -4.38
C VAL A 229 -5.66 25.63 -5.83
N GLU A 230 -4.93 26.71 -6.11
CA GLU A 230 -4.37 27.00 -7.43
C GLU A 230 -3.37 25.91 -7.86
N ARG A 231 -3.40 25.54 -9.16
CA ARG A 231 -2.63 24.45 -9.74
C ARG A 231 -1.13 24.50 -9.39
N GLU A 232 -0.50 25.66 -9.61
CA GLU A 232 0.93 25.84 -9.39
C GLU A 232 1.30 25.68 -7.90
N THR A 233 0.47 26.20 -7.01
CA THR A 233 0.59 26.06 -5.57
C THR A 233 0.40 24.60 -5.13
N ALA A 234 -0.57 23.90 -5.72
CA ALA A 234 -0.82 22.49 -5.46
C ALA A 234 0.38 21.63 -5.90
N LEU A 235 0.93 21.89 -7.10
CA LEU A 235 2.13 21.19 -7.59
C LEU A 235 3.33 21.40 -6.67
N GLN A 236 3.60 22.63 -6.25
CA GLN A 236 4.69 22.89 -5.31
C GLN A 236 4.50 22.11 -4.00
N GLY A 237 3.30 22.10 -3.44
CA GLY A 237 3.01 21.32 -2.24
C GLY A 237 3.13 19.80 -2.44
N MET A 238 2.89 19.31 -3.65
CA MET A 238 3.14 17.89 -4.00
C MET A 238 4.63 17.58 -4.13
N TYR A 239 5.44 18.48 -4.71
CA TYR A 239 6.89 18.32 -4.83
C TYR A 239 7.57 18.27 -3.46
N ASP A 240 7.06 19.05 -2.50
CA ASP A 240 7.56 19.10 -1.13
C ASP A 240 7.08 17.90 -0.27
N ALA A 241 6.10 17.13 -0.77
CA ALA A 241 5.58 15.99 -0.03
C ALA A 241 6.57 14.81 -0.06
N PRO A 242 6.91 14.23 1.11
CA PRO A 242 7.80 13.09 1.14
C PRO A 242 7.14 11.88 0.44
N PRO A 243 7.91 11.10 -0.33
CA PRO A 243 7.40 9.89 -0.98
C PRO A 243 6.98 8.83 0.05
N ASP A 244 6.18 7.86 -0.40
CA ASP A 244 5.92 6.66 0.40
C ASP A 244 7.23 5.87 0.54
N PRO A 245 7.56 5.32 1.74
CA PRO A 245 8.74 4.49 1.92
C PRO A 245 8.87 3.30 0.94
N GLY A 246 7.75 2.86 0.36
CA GLY A 246 7.74 1.80 -0.66
C GLY A 246 7.68 2.31 -2.10
N VAL A 247 7.81 3.61 -2.35
CA VAL A 247 7.71 4.15 -3.71
C VAL A 247 8.86 3.65 -4.59
N LEU A 248 8.57 3.53 -5.89
CA LEU A 248 9.57 3.19 -6.89
C LEU A 248 10.71 4.22 -6.86
N SER A 249 11.92 3.76 -6.55
CA SER A 249 13.13 4.56 -6.56
C SER A 249 14.26 3.84 -7.30
N VAL A 250 15.18 4.61 -7.86
CA VAL A 250 16.44 4.08 -8.40
C VAL A 250 17.58 4.80 -7.72
N GLU A 251 18.36 4.04 -6.98
CA GLU A 251 19.50 4.53 -6.24
C GLU A 251 20.79 4.00 -6.84
N ARG A 252 21.88 4.74 -6.70
CA ARG A 252 23.18 4.40 -7.28
C ARG A 252 24.20 4.23 -6.19
N TYR A 253 24.85 3.09 -6.19
CA TYR A 253 25.83 2.72 -5.19
C TYR A 253 27.16 2.32 -5.84
N ALA A 254 28.24 2.57 -5.13
CA ALA A 254 29.55 2.00 -5.40
C ALA A 254 29.84 0.93 -4.35
N THR A 255 30.24 -0.27 -4.78
CA THR A 255 30.68 -1.31 -3.86
C THR A 255 32.13 -1.11 -3.46
N GLU A 256 32.58 -1.73 -2.35
CA GLU A 256 33.97 -1.63 -1.87
C GLU A 256 35.00 -2.11 -2.91
N ASP A 257 34.62 -3.06 -3.77
CA ASP A 257 35.46 -3.57 -4.87
C ASP A 257 35.34 -2.74 -6.17
N GLY A 258 34.69 -1.56 -6.09
CA GLY A 258 34.62 -0.57 -7.16
C GLY A 258 33.59 -0.88 -8.25
N LYS A 259 32.65 -1.79 -8.01
CA LYS A 259 31.54 -2.02 -8.93
C LYS A 259 30.49 -0.92 -8.79
N LYS A 260 29.86 -0.57 -9.92
CA LYS A 260 28.72 0.35 -9.97
C LYS A 260 27.41 -0.44 -9.94
N LEU A 261 26.51 -0.04 -9.06
CA LEU A 261 25.24 -0.69 -8.87
C LEU A 261 24.10 0.33 -8.98
N ARG A 262 23.20 0.14 -9.97
CA ARG A 262 21.90 0.82 -10.03
C ARG A 262 20.87 -0.09 -9.39
N PHE A 263 20.34 0.34 -8.28
CA PHE A 263 19.34 -0.42 -7.53
C PHE A 263 17.94 0.18 -7.74
N ALA A 264 17.04 -0.63 -8.29
CA ALA A 264 15.62 -0.27 -8.45
C ALA A 264 14.76 -0.95 -7.38
N ASN A 265 14.18 -0.16 -6.50
CA ASN A 265 13.22 -0.62 -5.50
C ASN A 265 11.82 -0.69 -6.10
N VAL A 266 11.38 -1.89 -6.51
CA VAL A 266 10.07 -2.15 -7.12
C VAL A 266 9.13 -2.89 -6.16
N PHE A 267 9.45 -3.00 -4.89
CA PHE A 267 8.66 -3.72 -3.89
C PHE A 267 7.22 -3.20 -3.70
N ALA A 268 6.94 -1.95 -4.11
CA ALA A 268 5.57 -1.41 -4.08
C ALA A 268 4.64 -2.05 -5.13
N ALA A 269 5.20 -2.60 -6.22
CA ALA A 269 4.45 -3.37 -7.19
C ALA A 269 4.16 -4.77 -6.62
N ASN A 270 2.90 -5.04 -6.35
CA ASN A 270 2.48 -6.27 -5.66
C ASN A 270 1.88 -7.33 -6.60
N ASP A 271 1.92 -7.09 -7.90
CA ASP A 271 1.38 -7.98 -8.93
C ASP A 271 2.32 -8.01 -10.15
N PRO A 272 2.22 -9.06 -10.99
CA PRO A 272 3.05 -9.23 -12.17
C PRO A 272 3.00 -8.05 -13.14
N GLU A 273 1.80 -7.59 -13.49
CA GLU A 273 1.58 -6.53 -14.48
C GLU A 273 2.24 -5.22 -14.04
N SER A 274 1.95 -4.77 -12.82
CA SER A 274 2.55 -3.54 -12.27
C SER A 274 4.07 -3.66 -12.14
N THR A 275 4.59 -4.84 -11.78
CA THR A 275 6.03 -5.09 -11.67
C THR A 275 6.71 -4.95 -13.03
N LEU A 276 6.19 -5.61 -14.06
CA LEU A 276 6.72 -5.52 -15.42
C LEU A 276 6.63 -4.10 -15.99
N MET A 277 5.48 -3.44 -15.80
CA MET A 277 5.27 -2.07 -16.26
C MET A 277 6.32 -1.10 -15.65
N ASN A 278 6.53 -1.18 -14.34
CA ASN A 278 7.51 -0.32 -13.66
C ASN A 278 8.93 -0.58 -14.15
N ILE A 279 9.33 -1.84 -14.30
CA ILE A 279 10.68 -2.20 -14.74
C ILE A 279 10.91 -1.77 -16.20
N ASN A 280 9.95 -2.02 -17.09
CA ASN A 280 10.05 -1.60 -18.49
C ASN A 280 10.16 -0.08 -18.59
N GLN A 281 9.37 0.66 -17.82
CA GLN A 281 9.45 2.11 -17.79
C GLN A 281 10.83 2.62 -17.30
N LEU A 282 11.42 1.98 -16.28
CA LEU A 282 12.77 2.33 -15.84
C LEU A 282 13.83 2.04 -16.89
N LEU A 283 13.67 0.97 -17.68
CA LEU A 283 14.53 0.65 -18.83
C LEU A 283 14.37 1.69 -19.94
N ASP A 284 13.15 2.05 -20.29
CA ASP A 284 12.84 3.03 -21.34
C ASP A 284 13.38 4.42 -21.01
N LEU A 285 13.35 4.79 -19.72
CA LEU A 285 13.91 6.03 -19.21
C LEU A 285 15.45 6.00 -19.05
N GLY A 286 16.08 4.84 -19.25
CA GLY A 286 17.51 4.68 -19.02
C GLY A 286 17.94 4.79 -17.56
N ALA A 287 16.98 4.73 -16.61
CA ALA A 287 17.27 4.76 -15.18
C ALA A 287 17.97 3.48 -14.69
N ILE A 288 17.65 2.36 -15.33
CA ILE A 288 18.35 1.08 -15.22
C ILE A 288 18.70 0.58 -16.63
N HIS A 289 19.64 -0.32 -16.73
CA HIS A 289 20.08 -0.87 -18.02
C HIS A 289 20.32 -2.38 -17.94
N ARG A 290 20.41 -3.05 -19.07
CA ARG A 290 20.78 -4.45 -19.13
C ARG A 290 22.31 -4.60 -19.08
N PRO A 291 22.85 -5.66 -18.47
CA PRO A 291 22.14 -6.82 -17.93
C PRO A 291 21.40 -6.50 -16.61
N LEU A 292 20.18 -7.04 -16.47
CA LEU A 292 19.42 -6.97 -15.25
C LEU A 292 19.78 -8.12 -14.31
N ASN A 293 19.84 -7.84 -13.02
CA ASN A 293 19.80 -8.82 -11.95
C ASN A 293 18.52 -8.58 -11.15
N VAL A 294 17.87 -9.64 -10.70
CA VAL A 294 16.58 -9.57 -10.00
C VAL A 294 16.75 -10.14 -8.59
N VAL A 295 16.19 -9.46 -7.60
CA VAL A 295 16.00 -10.01 -6.24
C VAL A 295 14.51 -10.25 -6.01
N ILE A 296 14.13 -11.47 -5.68
CA ILE A 296 12.77 -11.82 -5.25
C ILE A 296 12.78 -12.02 -3.74
N ASN A 297 12.06 -11.18 -2.99
CA ASN A 297 11.89 -11.39 -1.56
C ASN A 297 10.59 -12.16 -1.27
N CYS A 298 10.72 -13.35 -0.70
CA CYS A 298 9.64 -14.26 -0.38
C CYS A 298 9.12 -14.08 1.04
N ARG A 299 7.81 -14.33 1.25
CA ARG A 299 7.15 -14.32 2.55
C ARG A 299 6.24 -15.53 2.72
N PRO A 300 6.12 -16.09 3.96
CA PRO A 300 5.31 -17.28 4.22
C PRO A 300 3.81 -17.03 4.11
N ASP A 301 3.36 -15.80 4.32
CA ASP A 301 1.95 -15.37 4.21
C ASP A 301 1.58 -14.91 2.79
N ARG A 302 2.50 -15.00 1.81
CA ARG A 302 2.33 -14.53 0.43
C ARG A 302 2.88 -15.53 -0.59
N VAL A 303 2.67 -16.82 -0.36
CA VAL A 303 3.23 -17.91 -1.19
C VAL A 303 2.81 -17.80 -2.66
N GLU A 304 1.56 -17.45 -2.93
CA GLU A 304 1.06 -17.23 -4.29
C GLU A 304 1.83 -16.10 -5.00
N ARG A 305 1.97 -14.95 -4.35
CA ARG A 305 2.76 -13.83 -4.90
C ARG A 305 4.22 -14.20 -5.13
N ASN A 306 4.82 -14.98 -4.22
CA ASN A 306 6.18 -15.48 -4.44
C ASN A 306 6.29 -16.26 -5.76
N GLY A 307 5.29 -17.11 -6.05
CA GLY A 307 5.20 -17.86 -7.30
C GLY A 307 5.04 -16.94 -8.51
N GLN A 308 4.10 -16.01 -8.47
CA GLN A 308 3.85 -15.03 -9.53
C GLN A 308 5.12 -14.24 -9.90
N MET A 309 5.94 -13.86 -8.91
CA MET A 309 7.23 -13.19 -9.17
C MET A 309 8.25 -14.12 -9.83
N GLY A 310 8.18 -15.42 -9.58
CA GLY A 310 8.99 -16.42 -10.28
C GLY A 310 8.55 -16.60 -11.75
N GLU A 311 7.25 -16.55 -12.01
CA GLU A 311 6.68 -16.75 -13.35
C GLU A 311 7.08 -15.67 -14.35
N ILE A 312 7.24 -14.40 -13.91
CA ILE A 312 7.61 -13.27 -14.79
C ILE A 312 9.11 -13.18 -15.12
N ILE A 313 9.93 -14.05 -14.61
CA ILE A 313 11.39 -14.02 -14.85
C ILE A 313 11.74 -14.07 -16.35
N PRO A 314 11.08 -14.86 -17.20
CA PRO A 314 11.34 -14.84 -18.63
C PRO A 314 11.15 -13.46 -19.28
N ASP A 315 10.15 -12.70 -18.86
CA ASP A 315 9.84 -11.37 -19.41
C ASP A 315 10.91 -10.35 -19.02
N LEU A 316 11.48 -10.49 -17.83
CA LEU A 316 12.57 -9.64 -17.33
C LEU A 316 13.93 -9.96 -17.96
N GLN A 317 14.15 -11.20 -18.39
CA GLN A 317 15.40 -11.69 -18.99
C GLN A 317 16.65 -11.36 -18.15
N PRO A 318 16.66 -11.68 -16.84
CA PRO A 318 17.78 -11.32 -15.98
C PRO A 318 19.01 -12.19 -16.24
N GLU A 319 20.20 -11.68 -15.91
CA GLU A 319 21.42 -12.45 -15.85
C GLU A 319 21.42 -13.40 -14.64
N LYS A 320 21.01 -12.89 -13.49
CA LYS A 320 20.87 -13.64 -12.22
C LYS A 320 19.53 -13.32 -11.55
N VAL A 321 19.02 -14.31 -10.81
CA VAL A 321 17.85 -14.18 -9.95
C VAL A 321 18.24 -14.59 -8.54
N PHE A 322 18.33 -13.65 -7.63
CA PHE A 322 18.58 -13.91 -6.21
C PHE A 322 17.25 -14.06 -5.50
N VAL A 323 17.05 -15.14 -4.77
CA VAL A 323 15.82 -15.36 -4.02
C VAL A 323 16.16 -15.30 -2.54
N ILE A 324 15.59 -14.31 -1.83
CA ILE A 324 15.74 -14.08 -0.40
C ILE A 324 14.40 -14.31 0.31
N GLY A 325 14.42 -14.32 1.64
CA GLY A 325 13.21 -14.57 2.44
C GLY A 325 12.81 -16.04 2.47
N HIS A 326 11.60 -16.33 2.97
CA HIS A 326 11.10 -17.69 3.16
C HIS A 326 9.60 -17.78 2.82
N PRO A 327 9.11 -18.84 2.14
CA PRO A 327 9.86 -19.94 1.56
C PRO A 327 10.40 -19.60 0.15
N ALA A 328 11.72 -19.54 -0.02
CA ALA A 328 12.35 -19.26 -1.32
C ALA A 328 11.94 -20.26 -2.41
N LYS A 329 11.68 -21.50 -2.02
CA LYS A 329 11.25 -22.57 -2.93
C LYS A 329 9.98 -22.22 -3.71
N SER A 330 9.05 -21.47 -3.13
CA SER A 330 7.80 -21.09 -3.81
C SER A 330 8.03 -20.22 -5.06
N ALA A 331 9.03 -19.33 -5.03
CA ALA A 331 9.43 -18.56 -6.21
C ALA A 331 10.29 -19.39 -7.17
N ILE A 332 11.28 -20.13 -6.64
CA ILE A 332 12.22 -20.92 -7.47
C ILE A 332 11.50 -21.99 -8.29
N ASP A 333 10.53 -22.70 -7.70
CA ASP A 333 9.76 -23.74 -8.40
C ASP A 333 8.87 -23.16 -9.51
N ALA A 334 8.42 -21.91 -9.36
CA ALA A 334 7.61 -21.20 -10.35
C ALA A 334 8.44 -20.62 -11.51
N ILE A 335 9.76 -20.43 -11.33
CA ILE A 335 10.63 -20.03 -12.43
C ILE A 335 10.64 -21.12 -13.51
N PRO A 336 10.34 -20.82 -14.78
CA PRO A 336 10.43 -21.76 -15.87
C PRO A 336 11.77 -22.48 -15.96
N ALA A 337 11.76 -23.76 -16.36
CA ALA A 337 12.91 -24.66 -16.24
C ALA A 337 14.17 -24.13 -16.95
N GLU A 338 14.02 -23.46 -18.09
CA GLU A 338 15.11 -22.86 -18.87
C GLU A 338 15.78 -21.68 -18.17
N TRP A 339 15.09 -21.02 -17.25
CA TRP A 339 15.58 -19.87 -16.48
C TRP A 339 16.06 -20.26 -15.09
N ARG A 340 15.67 -21.42 -14.59
CA ARG A 340 15.93 -21.86 -13.20
C ARG A 340 17.42 -21.97 -12.87
N SER A 341 18.27 -22.24 -13.86
CA SER A 341 19.73 -22.27 -13.67
C SER A 341 20.36 -20.93 -13.30
N ARG A 342 19.63 -19.81 -13.49
CA ARG A 342 20.05 -18.47 -13.10
C ARG A 342 19.65 -18.10 -11.69
N ALA A 343 18.80 -18.90 -11.04
CA ALA A 343 18.33 -18.67 -9.69
C ALA A 343 19.38 -19.10 -8.66
N VAL A 344 19.62 -18.21 -7.71
CA VAL A 344 20.49 -18.42 -6.56
C VAL A 344 19.64 -18.35 -5.30
N ASP A 345 19.53 -19.45 -4.58
CA ASP A 345 18.80 -19.50 -3.31
C ASP A 345 19.65 -18.89 -2.20
N LEU A 346 19.31 -17.68 -1.82
CA LEU A 346 19.87 -16.96 -0.67
C LEU A 346 18.85 -16.86 0.47
N GLY A 347 17.71 -17.56 0.36
CA GLY A 347 16.62 -17.53 1.32
C GLY A 347 16.89 -18.30 2.60
N GLY A 348 16.06 -18.05 3.61
CA GLY A 348 16.03 -18.73 4.90
C GLY A 348 15.56 -17.79 6.02
N ASP A 349 14.82 -18.34 7.00
CA ASP A 349 14.19 -17.54 8.07
C ASP A 349 15.19 -16.81 8.99
N ARG A 350 16.45 -17.23 9.03
CA ARG A 350 17.47 -16.76 9.98
C ARG A 350 18.84 -16.58 9.34
N ARG A 351 18.87 -16.32 8.04
CA ARG A 351 20.14 -16.06 7.38
C ARG A 351 20.68 -14.71 7.78
N ASP A 352 21.96 -14.64 8.09
CA ASP A 352 22.66 -13.40 8.40
C ASP A 352 22.56 -12.45 7.20
N PRO A 353 22.07 -11.21 7.39
CA PRO A 353 21.98 -10.22 6.31
C PRO A 353 23.32 -9.95 5.64
N GLU A 354 24.42 -9.84 6.38
CA GLU A 354 25.76 -9.63 5.83
C GLU A 354 26.18 -10.79 4.90
N GLU A 355 25.80 -12.03 5.25
CA GLU A 355 26.15 -13.20 4.46
C GLU A 355 25.44 -13.20 3.10
N PHE A 356 24.12 -12.97 3.05
CA PHE A 356 23.42 -12.98 1.76
C PHE A 356 23.79 -11.78 0.90
N MET A 357 24.02 -10.60 1.50
CA MET A 357 24.49 -9.41 0.79
C MET A 357 25.85 -9.63 0.17
N GLY A 358 26.82 -10.15 0.94
CA GLY A 358 28.15 -10.47 0.42
C GLY A 358 28.09 -11.47 -0.74
N GLN A 359 27.27 -12.53 -0.61
CA GLN A 359 27.10 -13.52 -1.68
C GLN A 359 26.42 -12.94 -2.93
N MET A 360 25.50 -12.03 -2.78
CA MET A 360 24.82 -11.37 -3.89
C MET A 360 25.77 -10.40 -4.59
N LEU A 361 26.38 -9.45 -3.88
CA LEU A 361 27.29 -8.45 -4.44
C LEU A 361 28.51 -9.07 -5.13
N ALA A 362 29.04 -10.18 -4.60
CA ALA A 362 30.15 -10.91 -5.21
C ALA A 362 29.81 -11.45 -6.61
N GLN A 363 28.53 -11.74 -6.89
CA GLN A 363 28.08 -12.30 -8.17
C GLN A 363 27.65 -11.24 -9.19
N LEU A 364 27.58 -9.96 -8.81
CA LEU A 364 27.26 -8.86 -9.71
C LEU A 364 28.48 -8.49 -10.56
N GLY A 365 28.22 -8.06 -11.81
CA GLY A 365 29.23 -7.53 -12.71
C GLY A 365 29.75 -6.15 -12.28
N PRO A 366 30.74 -5.60 -13.00
CA PRO A 366 31.35 -4.31 -12.66
C PRO A 366 30.42 -3.10 -12.82
N ASP A 367 29.39 -3.21 -13.66
CA ASP A 367 28.32 -2.23 -13.84
C ASP A 367 27.01 -3.00 -14.01
N SER A 368 26.14 -2.96 -13.00
CA SER A 368 24.97 -3.82 -12.91
C SER A 368 23.74 -3.05 -12.48
N SER A 369 22.58 -3.44 -13.03
CA SER A 369 21.27 -3.06 -12.51
C SER A 369 20.69 -4.19 -11.68
N LEU A 370 20.28 -3.91 -10.45
CA LEU A 370 19.65 -4.82 -9.52
C LEU A 370 18.22 -4.35 -9.24
N VAL A 371 17.24 -5.19 -9.54
CA VAL A 371 15.81 -4.87 -9.39
C VAL A 371 15.22 -5.72 -8.29
N ALA A 372 14.66 -5.11 -7.25
CA ALA A 372 14.03 -5.79 -6.14
C ALA A 372 12.52 -5.85 -6.32
N ILE A 373 11.96 -7.07 -6.34
CA ILE A 373 10.54 -7.37 -6.57
C ILE A 373 9.97 -8.27 -5.48
N GLY A 374 8.64 -8.38 -5.42
CA GLY A 374 7.92 -9.22 -4.47
C GLY A 374 7.51 -8.43 -3.23
N ASN A 375 7.99 -8.80 -2.06
CA ASN A 375 7.57 -8.20 -0.80
C ASN A 375 8.71 -7.40 -0.15
N ILE A 376 8.42 -6.22 0.41
CA ILE A 376 9.44 -5.43 1.10
C ILE A 376 9.76 -5.98 2.51
N HIS A 377 8.74 -6.48 3.25
CA HIS A 377 8.93 -6.89 4.64
C HIS A 377 9.83 -8.12 4.82
N GLY A 378 10.51 -8.16 5.96
CA GLY A 378 11.44 -9.22 6.32
C GLY A 378 12.82 -8.97 5.71
N GLN A 379 13.35 -9.91 4.94
CA GLN A 379 14.68 -9.76 4.34
C GLN A 379 14.77 -8.65 3.28
N GLY A 380 13.64 -8.19 2.74
CA GLY A 380 13.63 -7.03 1.85
C GLY A 380 13.97 -5.72 2.57
N GLU A 381 13.52 -5.53 3.81
CA GLU A 381 13.88 -4.36 4.63
C GLU A 381 15.39 -4.37 4.95
N LEU A 382 15.92 -5.53 5.33
CA LEU A 382 17.35 -5.71 5.60
C LEU A 382 18.21 -5.47 4.35
N LEU A 383 17.71 -5.90 3.17
CA LEU A 383 18.36 -5.58 1.89
C LEU A 383 18.48 -4.07 1.68
N LEU A 384 17.40 -3.32 1.93
CA LEU A 384 17.40 -1.86 1.78
C LEU A 384 18.33 -1.18 2.78
N GLU A 385 18.34 -1.62 4.04
CA GLU A 385 19.23 -1.11 5.08
C GLU A 385 20.70 -1.29 4.69
N HIS A 386 21.10 -2.49 4.27
CA HIS A 386 22.47 -2.76 3.85
C HIS A 386 22.89 -2.04 2.58
N LEU A 387 21.97 -1.89 1.60
CA LEU A 387 22.29 -1.10 0.40
C LEU A 387 22.50 0.37 0.74
N ALA A 388 21.71 0.91 1.69
CA ALA A 388 21.86 2.30 2.15
C ALA A 388 23.19 2.57 2.88
N GLU A 389 23.90 1.54 3.36
CA GLU A 389 25.24 1.66 3.94
C GLU A 389 26.35 1.77 2.87
N LEU A 390 26.05 1.38 1.62
CA LEU A 390 27.01 1.49 0.54
C LEU A 390 27.22 2.97 0.15
N PRO A 391 28.47 3.35 -0.25
CA PRO A 391 28.73 4.68 -0.77
C PRO A 391 27.87 4.99 -2.00
N ALA A 392 27.33 6.21 -2.07
CA ALA A 392 26.65 6.68 -3.28
C ALA A 392 27.66 6.79 -4.44
N ASP A 393 27.27 6.36 -5.64
CA ASP A 393 28.07 6.59 -6.84
C ASP A 393 27.78 7.99 -7.39
N GLU A 394 28.66 8.96 -7.08
CA GLU A 394 28.59 10.35 -7.55
C GLU A 394 29.18 10.53 -8.97
N SER A 395 29.68 9.49 -9.59
CA SER A 395 30.42 9.58 -10.88
C SER A 395 29.53 9.85 -12.09
N GLU A 396 28.22 9.66 -11.96
CA GLU A 396 27.22 10.08 -12.94
C GLU A 396 26.31 11.11 -12.26
N GLU A 397 26.05 12.25 -12.93
CA GLU A 397 24.99 13.16 -12.48
C GLU A 397 23.73 12.32 -12.16
N PRO A 398 23.04 12.59 -11.03
CA PRO A 398 21.77 11.94 -10.79
C PRO A 398 20.99 12.09 -12.10
N ALA A 399 20.52 10.97 -12.68
CA ALA A 399 19.58 11.07 -13.75
C ALA A 399 18.45 11.93 -13.16
N ALA A 400 18.49 13.23 -13.45
CA ALA A 400 17.29 14.03 -13.45
C ALA A 400 16.30 13.13 -14.15
N PRO A 401 15.07 12.90 -13.58
CA PRO A 401 14.12 11.96 -14.17
C PRO A 401 14.22 12.14 -15.68
N ALA A 402 14.69 11.12 -16.39
CA ALA A 402 15.35 11.27 -17.68
C ALA A 402 14.37 11.59 -18.82
N LEU A 403 13.60 12.65 -18.63
CA LEU A 403 12.80 13.34 -19.65
C LEU A 403 13.52 14.57 -20.21
N ALA A 404 14.77 14.85 -19.80
CA ALA A 404 15.47 16.10 -20.14
C ALA A 404 16.57 15.99 -21.18
N ALA A 405 16.74 14.92 -21.91
CA ALA A 405 17.77 14.83 -22.91
C ALA A 405 17.25 14.29 -24.24
N THR A 406 16.57 15.13 -25.01
CA THR A 406 16.74 15.25 -26.48
C THR A 406 15.84 16.38 -27.00
N ALA A 407 16.28 17.61 -26.85
CA ALA A 407 15.91 18.67 -27.78
C ALA A 407 17.21 19.38 -28.22
N ALA A 408 17.87 18.83 -29.21
CA ALA A 408 18.73 19.63 -30.05
C ALA A 408 17.87 20.63 -30.84
N PRO A 409 18.28 21.91 -31.01
CA PRO A 409 17.48 22.88 -31.74
C PRO A 409 17.58 22.57 -33.23
N GLY A 410 16.51 22.03 -33.82
CA GLY A 410 16.49 21.72 -35.24
C GLY A 410 15.12 21.34 -35.75
N ASN A 411 14.42 22.36 -36.27
CA ASN A 411 13.27 22.29 -37.16
C ASN A 411 11.87 22.06 -36.56
N PRO A 412 10.96 23.08 -36.59
CA PRO A 412 9.61 22.99 -36.07
C PRO A 412 8.62 22.42 -37.10
N ALA A 413 8.81 21.19 -37.58
CA ALA A 413 7.89 20.56 -38.53
C ALA A 413 7.83 19.03 -38.48
N GLU A 414 8.24 18.38 -37.39
CA GLU A 414 7.92 16.96 -37.19
C GLU A 414 7.44 16.76 -35.78
N THR A 415 6.13 16.84 -35.63
CA THR A 415 5.42 16.32 -34.47
C THR A 415 5.64 14.80 -34.47
N MET A 416 6.68 14.34 -33.79
CA MET A 416 6.81 12.92 -33.46
C MET A 416 5.69 12.60 -32.48
N GLN A 417 4.58 12.06 -33.00
CA GLN A 417 3.66 11.27 -32.19
C GLN A 417 4.49 10.19 -31.51
N LEU A 418 4.67 10.30 -30.22
CA LEU A 418 5.08 9.17 -29.38
C LEU A 418 3.99 8.11 -29.56
N TYR A 419 4.26 7.19 -30.48
CA TYR A 419 3.49 5.97 -30.62
C TYR A 419 3.79 5.14 -29.36
N VAL A 420 2.96 5.26 -28.36
CA VAL A 420 2.86 4.25 -27.32
C VAL A 420 2.22 3.04 -28.02
N PRO A 421 2.96 1.94 -28.24
CA PRO A 421 2.31 0.75 -28.75
C PRO A 421 1.18 0.42 -27.78
N ARG A 422 -0.05 0.40 -28.25
CA ARG A 422 -1.12 -0.31 -27.56
C ARG A 422 -0.68 -1.78 -27.54
N ILE A 423 -0.06 -2.19 -26.44
CA ILE A 423 0.10 -3.60 -26.14
C ILE A 423 -1.31 -4.03 -25.79
N ASP A 424 -1.95 -4.69 -26.73
CA ASP A 424 -3.15 -5.47 -26.45
C ASP A 424 -2.69 -6.56 -25.49
N PRO A 425 -3.09 -6.55 -24.22
CA PRO A 425 -2.60 -7.50 -23.23
C PRO A 425 -2.93 -8.94 -23.60
N TYR A 426 -3.81 -9.17 -24.58
CA TYR A 426 -4.24 -10.49 -25.05
C TYR A 426 -3.50 -10.99 -26.31
N GLN A 427 -2.70 -10.18 -26.97
CA GLN A 427 -2.03 -10.63 -28.21
C GLN A 427 -0.72 -11.41 -27.99
N HIS A 428 -0.19 -11.50 -26.76
CA HIS A 428 1.10 -12.13 -26.51
C HIS A 428 1.09 -13.24 -25.45
N TYR A 429 -0.09 -13.67 -24.97
CA TYR A 429 -0.17 -14.88 -24.16
C TYR A 429 -0.31 -16.11 -25.06
N PRO A 430 0.57 -17.14 -24.94
CA PRO A 430 0.36 -18.42 -25.62
C PRO A 430 -0.98 -19.00 -25.17
N GLU A 431 -1.73 -19.65 -26.08
CA GLU A 431 -3.02 -20.32 -25.81
C GLU A 431 -3.01 -21.26 -24.58
N ALA A 432 -1.84 -21.70 -24.14
CA ALA A 432 -1.65 -22.49 -22.92
C ALA A 432 -1.93 -21.73 -21.61
N TYR A 433 -2.07 -20.39 -21.62
CA TYR A 433 -2.36 -19.59 -20.43
C TYR A 433 -3.87 -19.54 -20.17
N GLU A 434 -4.69 -19.46 -21.20
CA GLU A 434 -6.15 -19.50 -21.09
C GLU A 434 -6.67 -20.84 -20.55
N GLU A 435 -6.05 -21.98 -20.91
CA GLU A 435 -6.48 -23.29 -20.40
C GLU A 435 -6.24 -23.50 -18.90
N ARG A 436 -5.29 -22.80 -18.28
CA ARG A 436 -5.00 -22.95 -16.83
C ARG A 436 -5.99 -22.19 -15.95
N TYR A 437 -6.59 -21.13 -16.44
CA TYR A 437 -7.51 -20.29 -15.66
C TYR A 437 -8.98 -20.50 -15.98
N THR A 438 -9.30 -21.21 -17.07
CA THR A 438 -10.68 -21.54 -17.46
C THR A 438 -11.13 -22.92 -17.01
N ALA A 439 -10.27 -23.75 -16.43
CA ALA A 439 -10.69 -25.01 -15.85
C ALA A 439 -11.54 -24.74 -14.59
N PRO A 440 -12.79 -25.24 -14.53
CA PRO A 440 -13.62 -25.02 -13.34
C PRO A 440 -12.97 -25.71 -12.14
N VAL A 441 -12.56 -24.92 -11.15
CA VAL A 441 -12.13 -25.41 -9.85
C VAL A 441 -13.34 -26.08 -9.22
N GLN A 442 -13.30 -27.39 -9.08
CA GLN A 442 -14.29 -28.12 -8.27
C GLN A 442 -14.06 -27.75 -6.81
N VAL A 443 -14.79 -26.76 -6.34
CA VAL A 443 -14.86 -26.43 -4.93
C VAL A 443 -15.69 -27.52 -4.24
N PRO A 444 -15.19 -28.21 -3.21
CA PRO A 444 -16.02 -29.11 -2.42
C PRO A 444 -17.16 -28.30 -1.80
N GLN A 445 -18.39 -28.68 -2.07
CA GLN A 445 -19.59 -28.12 -1.42
C GLN A 445 -19.55 -28.49 0.07
N ALA A 446 -19.08 -27.56 0.90
CA ALA A 446 -19.32 -27.58 2.34
C ALA A 446 -20.54 -26.69 2.63
N ALA A 447 -21.54 -27.32 3.23
CA ALA A 447 -22.85 -26.84 3.56
C ALA A 447 -22.92 -25.42 4.14
N TYR A 448 -23.68 -24.54 3.48
CA TYR A 448 -24.32 -23.41 4.12
C TYR A 448 -25.83 -23.58 4.04
N GLY A 449 -26.47 -23.59 5.20
CA GLY A 449 -27.91 -23.70 5.37
C GLY A 449 -28.64 -22.53 4.71
N THR A 450 -29.67 -22.90 3.98
CA THR A 450 -30.60 -21.99 3.31
C THR A 450 -31.42 -21.21 4.34
N HIS A 451 -31.31 -19.88 4.30
CA HIS A 451 -32.36 -18.99 4.78
C HIS A 451 -33.20 -18.55 3.58
N GLU A 452 -34.46 -18.96 3.58
CA GLU A 452 -35.49 -18.51 2.64
C GLU A 452 -35.73 -17.01 2.77
N MET A 453 -35.75 -16.28 1.66
CA MET A 453 -36.47 -15.02 1.53
C MET A 453 -37.15 -14.91 0.16
N TYR A 454 -38.46 -14.91 0.23
CA TYR A 454 -39.50 -14.36 -0.64
C TYR A 454 -39.14 -13.98 -2.07
N ALA A 455 -39.73 -14.72 -3.03
CA ALA A 455 -40.03 -14.26 -4.37
C ALA A 455 -41.55 -14.25 -4.60
N PRO A 456 -42.10 -13.31 -5.39
CA PRO A 456 -43.53 -13.22 -5.68
C PRO A 456 -43.97 -14.28 -6.73
N PRO A 457 -45.27 -14.58 -6.80
CA PRO A 457 -45.76 -15.74 -7.51
C PRO A 457 -45.92 -15.50 -9.02
N HIS A 458 -45.35 -16.36 -9.84
CA HIS A 458 -45.77 -16.54 -11.23
C HIS A 458 -46.51 -17.88 -11.40
N THR A 459 -47.66 -17.79 -12.06
CA THR A 459 -48.56 -18.85 -12.42
C THR A 459 -47.95 -19.86 -13.38
N PRO A 460 -48.23 -21.16 -13.26
CA PRO A 460 -47.72 -22.17 -14.17
C PRO A 460 -48.70 -22.54 -15.26
N GLU A 461 -48.21 -22.73 -16.49
CA GLU A 461 -48.89 -23.51 -17.53
C GLU A 461 -48.50 -24.99 -17.44
N PRO A 462 -49.41 -25.91 -17.83
CA PRO A 462 -49.25 -27.35 -17.58
C PRO A 462 -48.63 -28.10 -18.74
N HIS A 463 -47.69 -28.99 -18.48
CA HIS A 463 -47.28 -30.06 -19.38
C HIS A 463 -47.53 -31.46 -18.79
N PRO A 464 -47.87 -32.46 -19.65
CA PRO A 464 -48.39 -33.73 -19.20
C PRO A 464 -47.33 -34.74 -18.75
N PRO A 465 -47.71 -35.80 -18.01
CA PRO A 465 -46.78 -36.69 -17.33
C PRO A 465 -46.20 -37.80 -18.22
N GLN A 466 -44.90 -38.08 -18.05
CA GLN A 466 -44.31 -39.33 -18.53
C GLN A 466 -43.97 -40.22 -17.32
N HIS A 467 -44.57 -41.42 -17.32
CA HIS A 467 -44.31 -42.50 -16.38
C HIS A 467 -42.98 -43.19 -16.66
N GLN A 468 -42.15 -43.40 -15.62
CA GLN A 468 -41.20 -44.50 -15.54
C GLN A 468 -41.25 -45.17 -14.19
N PRO A 469 -41.03 -46.52 -14.11
CA PRO A 469 -41.40 -47.31 -12.94
C PRO A 469 -40.36 -47.28 -11.82
N ALA A 470 -40.89 -47.42 -10.61
CA ALA A 470 -40.16 -47.43 -9.34
C ALA A 470 -39.39 -48.75 -9.14
N GLU A 471 -38.12 -48.65 -8.73
CA GLU A 471 -37.36 -49.73 -8.09
C GLU A 471 -37.50 -49.73 -6.57
N PRO A 472 -37.35 -50.87 -5.89
CA PRO A 472 -37.74 -51.03 -4.50
C PRO A 472 -36.67 -50.51 -3.52
N TYR A 473 -37.17 -49.85 -2.50
CA TYR A 473 -36.45 -49.30 -1.35
C TYR A 473 -35.83 -50.40 -0.49
N VAL A 474 -34.50 -50.30 -0.20
CA VAL A 474 -33.82 -51.10 0.84
C VAL A 474 -33.35 -50.12 1.92
N PRO A 475 -33.73 -50.32 3.21
CA PRO A 475 -33.30 -49.38 4.27
C PRO A 475 -31.85 -49.61 4.63
N ALA A 476 -31.04 -48.55 4.57
CA ALA A 476 -29.67 -48.52 5.04
C ALA A 476 -29.62 -48.39 6.57
N GLN A 477 -28.74 -49.16 7.16
CA GLN A 477 -28.45 -49.23 8.57
C GLN A 477 -27.92 -47.89 9.14
N ALA A 478 -28.35 -47.62 10.39
CA ALA A 478 -27.89 -46.48 11.18
C ALA A 478 -26.37 -46.55 11.42
N HIS A 479 -25.66 -45.52 10.99
CA HIS A 479 -24.28 -45.26 11.43
C HIS A 479 -24.31 -44.26 12.58
N GLU A 480 -23.55 -44.59 13.61
CA GLU A 480 -23.33 -43.80 14.83
C GLU A 480 -22.69 -42.43 14.49
N PRO A 481 -22.91 -41.41 15.33
CA PRO A 481 -22.35 -40.08 15.09
C PRO A 481 -20.83 -40.05 15.32
N TYR A 482 -20.07 -39.62 14.33
CA TYR A 482 -18.66 -39.29 14.45
C TYR A 482 -18.52 -38.08 15.36
N VAL A 483 -17.87 -38.27 16.50
CA VAL A 483 -17.36 -37.19 17.36
C VAL A 483 -16.15 -36.57 16.66
N LEU A 484 -16.28 -35.31 16.29
CA LEU A 484 -15.15 -34.48 15.85
C LEU A 484 -14.27 -34.18 17.05
N GLU A 485 -13.22 -34.97 17.20
CA GLU A 485 -12.13 -34.70 18.12
C GLU A 485 -11.27 -33.58 17.51
N GLN A 486 -11.47 -32.36 18.01
CA GLN A 486 -10.61 -31.21 17.71
C GLN A 486 -9.25 -31.48 18.34
N ALA A 487 -8.28 -31.85 17.53
CA ALA A 487 -6.89 -31.88 17.92
C ALA A 487 -6.37 -30.45 18.14
N HIS A 488 -6.61 -29.89 19.32
CA HIS A 488 -5.78 -28.84 19.87
C HIS A 488 -4.46 -29.46 20.31
N GLN A 489 -3.41 -29.26 19.54
CA GLN A 489 -2.06 -29.41 20.06
C GLN A 489 -1.80 -28.25 21.02
N PRO A 490 -1.54 -28.50 22.31
CA PRO A 490 -1.10 -27.45 23.21
C PRO A 490 0.37 -27.11 22.87
N TYR A 491 0.62 -25.83 22.61
CA TYR A 491 1.95 -25.27 22.68
C TYR A 491 2.54 -25.62 24.05
N ALA A 492 3.68 -26.31 24.04
CA ALA A 492 4.44 -26.61 25.22
C ALA A 492 4.80 -25.31 25.93
N LEU A 493 4.20 -25.06 27.07
CA LEU A 493 4.64 -24.08 28.05
C LEU A 493 6.04 -24.47 28.50
N GLU A 494 7.03 -23.69 28.09
CA GLU A 494 8.37 -23.73 28.61
C GLU A 494 8.32 -23.54 30.13
N GLN A 495 8.85 -24.51 30.84
CA GLN A 495 8.80 -24.60 32.29
C GLN A 495 9.36 -23.32 32.92
N ALA A 496 8.51 -22.59 33.62
CA ALA A 496 8.91 -21.51 34.48
C ALA A 496 9.89 -22.01 35.54
N ARG A 497 11.10 -21.42 35.60
CA ARG A 497 12.06 -21.62 36.69
C ARG A 497 11.41 -21.20 38.01
N PRO A 498 11.69 -21.93 39.11
CA PRO A 498 11.18 -21.55 40.42
C PRO A 498 11.72 -20.17 40.85
N PRO A 499 10.97 -19.41 41.65
CA PRO A 499 11.39 -18.09 42.11
C PRO A 499 12.65 -18.20 42.97
N GLN A 500 13.67 -17.38 42.65
CA GLN A 500 14.83 -17.20 43.47
C GLN A 500 14.45 -16.46 44.76
N GLU A 501 14.94 -16.97 45.89
CA GLU A 501 14.82 -16.31 47.19
C GLU A 501 15.44 -14.91 47.18
N PRO A 502 14.88 -13.97 47.94
CA PRO A 502 15.38 -12.61 48.02
C PRO A 502 16.77 -12.55 48.69
N GLN A 503 17.78 -12.11 47.94
CA GLN A 503 19.09 -11.83 48.50
C GLN A 503 19.04 -10.60 49.42
N GLN A 504 19.60 -10.78 50.61
CA GLN A 504 19.77 -9.72 51.63
C GLN A 504 20.60 -8.54 51.11
N PRO A 505 20.31 -7.29 51.53
CA PRO A 505 21.04 -6.10 51.09
C PRO A 505 22.48 -6.10 51.65
N ARG A 506 23.46 -5.84 50.80
CA ARG A 506 24.84 -5.53 51.19
C ARG A 506 24.93 -4.11 51.70
N PRO A 507 25.81 -3.83 52.72
CA PRO A 507 25.92 -2.54 53.34
C PRO A 507 26.55 -1.47 52.46
N ASP A 508 26.12 -0.25 52.71
CA ASP A 508 26.43 1.02 52.04
C ASP A 508 27.95 1.28 51.84
N ARG A 509 28.33 1.66 50.61
CA ARG A 509 29.54 2.43 50.34
C ARG A 509 29.19 3.89 50.16
N PRO A 510 30.03 4.85 50.65
CA PRO A 510 29.65 6.25 50.72
C PRO A 510 29.58 6.92 49.35
N ARG A 511 28.55 7.77 49.19
CA ARG A 511 28.32 8.64 48.03
C ARG A 511 29.43 9.69 47.91
N GLY A 512 30.16 9.62 46.76
CA GLY A 512 30.93 10.77 46.30
C GLY A 512 30.00 11.75 45.58
N MET A 513 29.97 12.98 46.06
CA MET A 513 29.30 14.11 45.43
C MET A 513 29.90 14.38 44.06
N PHE A 514 29.06 14.37 43.00
CA PHE A 514 29.38 15.05 41.74
C PHE A 514 28.57 16.34 41.68
N GLU A 515 29.27 17.47 41.85
CA GLU A 515 28.78 18.80 41.54
C GLU A 515 28.70 18.97 40.00
N PRO A 516 27.66 19.66 39.49
CA PRO A 516 27.61 20.00 38.05
C PRO A 516 28.55 21.19 37.80
N ARG A 517 29.48 21.03 36.86
CA ARG A 517 30.34 22.10 36.35
C ARG A 517 29.51 23.04 35.47
N VAL A 518 29.38 24.30 35.92
CA VAL A 518 28.93 25.45 35.15
C VAL A 518 30.10 25.93 34.28
N PRO A 519 29.93 26.17 32.96
CA PRO A 519 30.98 26.77 32.14
C PRO A 519 31.14 28.28 32.49
N PRO A 520 32.38 28.84 32.42
CA PRO A 520 32.65 30.21 32.80
C PRO A 520 32.10 31.21 31.77
N ALA A 521 31.50 32.30 32.30
CA ALA A 521 31.08 33.47 31.55
C ALA A 521 32.31 34.19 30.96
N GLN A 522 32.30 34.45 29.67
CA GLN A 522 33.26 35.38 29.05
C GLN A 522 32.80 36.82 29.27
N HIS A 523 33.70 37.61 29.85
CA HIS A 523 33.58 39.04 30.04
C HIS A 523 33.45 39.76 28.70
N ALA A 524 32.40 40.58 28.54
CA ALA A 524 32.34 41.64 27.56
C ALA A 524 33.04 42.87 28.13
N ALA A 525 34.03 43.34 27.39
CA ALA A 525 34.63 44.67 27.64
C ALA A 525 33.83 45.72 26.88
N ASP A 526 33.46 46.75 27.59
CA ASP A 526 32.93 48.02 27.08
C ASP A 526 33.90 48.65 26.09
N ASP A 527 33.38 49.15 24.98
CA ASP A 527 33.92 50.30 24.31
C ASP A 527 32.79 51.17 23.74
N HIS A 528 32.66 52.34 24.35
CA HIS A 528 31.90 53.48 23.89
C HIS A 528 32.47 54.02 22.59
N GLN A 529 31.65 54.24 21.59
CA GLN A 529 31.75 55.42 20.74
C GLN A 529 30.39 55.80 20.13
N GLN A 530 29.96 57.00 20.53
CA GLN A 530 28.92 57.83 19.91
C GLN A 530 29.30 58.13 18.45
N TRP A 531 28.30 58.30 17.56
CA TRP A 531 28.15 59.49 16.71
C TRP A 531 26.94 59.41 15.78
N HIS A 532 26.03 60.32 15.99
CA HIS A 532 25.18 61.12 15.08
C HIS A 532 24.37 60.47 13.94
N SER A 533 23.05 60.59 14.09
CA SER A 533 22.15 60.96 12.98
C SER A 533 22.43 62.39 12.48
N PRO A 534 22.19 62.75 11.23
CA PRO A 534 20.87 63.27 10.87
C PRO A 534 20.48 63.09 9.38
N GLY A 535 19.16 63.28 9.13
CA GLY A 535 18.70 64.02 7.94
C GLY A 535 17.92 63.25 6.91
N GLU A 536 16.60 63.22 7.01
CA GLU A 536 15.69 63.42 5.87
C GLU A 536 15.95 64.83 5.24
N PRO A 537 15.48 65.18 4.01
CA PRO A 537 14.35 64.68 3.22
C PRO A 537 14.58 64.74 1.68
N ARG A 538 13.85 63.96 0.90
CA ARG A 538 12.87 64.36 -0.16
C ARG A 538 12.39 63.18 -0.94
#